data_ecc969d10289947467e2a66fb19095cf
#
_entry.id   ecc969d10289947467e2a66fb19095cf
#
_cell.length_a   1.000
_cell.length_b   1.000
_cell.length_c   1.000
_cell.angle_alpha   90.00
_cell.angle_beta   90.00
_cell.angle_gamma   90.00
#
_symmetry.space_group_name_H-M   'P 1'
#
loop_
_entity.id
_entity.type
_entity.pdbx_description
1 polymer ?
#
loop_
_entity_poly.entity_id
_entity_poly.type
_entity_poly.pdbx_seq_one_letter_code
_entity_poly.pdbx_strand_id
1 'polypeptide(L)'
;MPENLHSNPKPEKRPSLAGVLSLGQLLEHSPTPTAALIEPGLLPASGILFVGGEPKVGKSILVANLALALASGSSRAGFHVPAARRVLICQFELPAAPFAQRLAPMRSPIGEAADSNLFIDTEAAGHLLSTPRGLDHFLRAIRTAKAEVVVLDPLYSTHDQDENDTRAMAALCQTLLRLRDASGAALIVVHHVRKSVGRHEIGSAFRGSSALHAVGDSYLLLVRPSPHVPTIELRFQFRYAPATEPRSLTLDAETLWFETCTSTPAPIQVRRKVETADVERALTASGAARFNQLRETIMNQSECSRRTAQLAIQRACQEGSIVHDNGQYRLPLS
;
A
#
# COMPACT_ATOMS: atom_id res chain seq x y z
N MET A 1 70.94 5.76 23.03
CA MET A 1 69.64 6.22 22.50
C MET A 1 69.03 5.04 21.73
N PRO A 2 68.08 4.27 22.24
CA PRO A 2 67.38 3.29 21.45
C PRO A 2 66.05 3.87 20.96
N GLU A 3 65.81 3.74 19.67
CA GLU A 3 64.60 4.11 18.96
C GLU A 3 63.45 3.18 19.37
N ASN A 4 62.36 3.78 19.85
CA ASN A 4 61.08 3.10 20.09
C ASN A 4 60.32 2.96 18.77
N LEU A 5 60.37 1.79 18.17
CA LEU A 5 59.48 1.32 17.10
C LEU A 5 58.12 1.05 17.70
N HIS A 6 57.18 1.97 17.57
CA HIS A 6 55.74 1.71 17.75
C HIS A 6 55.26 0.79 16.62
N SER A 7 55.19 -0.49 16.89
CA SER A 7 54.48 -1.46 16.03
C SER A 7 52.98 -1.17 16.10
N ASN A 8 52.43 -0.61 15.01
CA ASN A 8 51.00 -0.55 14.80
C ASN A 8 50.43 -1.98 14.84
N PRO A 9 49.41 -2.27 15.68
CA PRO A 9 48.79 -3.58 15.66
C PRO A 9 48.14 -3.79 14.30
N LYS A 10 48.49 -4.88 13.61
CA LYS A 10 47.79 -5.33 12.38
C LYS A 10 46.31 -5.45 12.70
N PRO A 11 45.41 -5.01 11.80
CA PRO A 11 43.98 -5.20 11.98
C PRO A 11 43.71 -6.72 12.07
N GLU A 12 43.22 -7.15 13.23
CA GLU A 12 42.74 -8.52 13.41
C GLU A 12 41.72 -8.83 12.33
N LYS A 13 41.98 -9.85 11.54
CA LYS A 13 41.02 -10.43 10.60
C LYS A 13 39.81 -10.88 11.43
N ARG A 14 38.71 -10.16 11.36
CA ARG A 14 37.44 -10.60 11.95
C ARG A 14 37.15 -12.03 11.49
N PRO A 15 36.86 -12.97 12.35
CA PRO A 15 36.54 -14.32 11.97
C PRO A 15 35.32 -14.30 11.05
N SER A 16 35.39 -14.98 9.93
CA SER A 16 34.25 -15.24 9.05
C SER A 16 33.28 -16.13 9.84
N LEU A 17 32.29 -15.52 10.44
CA LEU A 17 31.24 -16.23 11.18
C LEU A 17 30.34 -16.92 10.15
N ALA A 18 30.37 -18.24 10.14
CA ALA A 18 29.50 -19.07 9.31
C ALA A 18 28.06 -18.99 9.84
N GLY A 19 27.31 -17.96 9.49
CA GLY A 19 25.86 -17.84 9.59
C GLY A 19 25.13 -18.16 10.92
N VAL A 20 25.82 -18.81 11.89
CA VAL A 20 25.24 -19.19 13.19
C VAL A 20 25.99 -18.45 14.30
N LEU A 21 25.26 -17.62 15.05
CA LEU A 21 25.79 -16.81 16.16
C LEU A 21 25.07 -17.17 17.45
N SER A 22 25.77 -17.16 18.57
CA SER A 22 25.12 -17.12 19.88
C SER A 22 24.40 -15.77 20.08
N LEU A 23 23.47 -15.70 21.02
CA LEU A 23 22.80 -14.44 21.35
C LEU A 23 23.81 -13.34 21.71
N GLY A 24 24.82 -13.64 22.53
CA GLY A 24 25.85 -12.67 22.89
C GLY A 24 26.62 -12.15 21.67
N GLN A 25 27.06 -13.05 20.80
CA GLN A 25 27.73 -12.68 19.54
C GLN A 25 26.81 -11.83 18.62
N LEU A 26 25.53 -12.17 18.53
CA LEU A 26 24.56 -11.38 17.74
C LEU A 26 24.44 -9.98 18.29
N LEU A 27 24.28 -9.79 19.60
CA LEU A 27 24.12 -8.48 20.22
C LEU A 27 25.39 -7.63 20.13
N GLU A 28 26.58 -8.26 20.27
CA GLU A 28 27.86 -7.56 20.12
C GLU A 28 28.15 -7.13 18.69
N HIS A 29 27.74 -7.92 17.69
CA HIS A 29 28.02 -7.68 16.27
C HIS A 29 26.82 -7.12 15.49
N SER A 30 25.66 -6.95 16.14
CA SER A 30 24.50 -6.35 15.48
C SER A 30 24.83 -4.93 15.02
N PRO A 31 24.71 -4.64 13.74
CA PRO A 31 24.82 -3.27 13.28
C PRO A 31 23.76 -2.42 13.97
N THR A 32 24.09 -1.17 14.28
CA THR A 32 23.09 -0.20 14.72
C THR A 32 21.92 -0.21 13.74
N PRO A 33 20.67 -0.28 14.21
CA PRO A 33 19.52 -0.29 13.32
C PRO A 33 19.65 0.85 12.30
N THR A 34 19.69 0.50 11.02
CA THR A 34 19.75 1.51 9.96
C THR A 34 18.43 2.28 9.99
N ALA A 35 18.51 3.60 10.03
CA ALA A 35 17.32 4.45 9.97
C ALA A 35 16.48 4.10 8.73
N ALA A 36 15.16 4.18 8.87
CA ALA A 36 14.26 3.97 7.75
C ALA A 36 14.56 4.97 6.62
N LEU A 37 14.41 4.53 5.38
CA LEU A 37 14.59 5.39 4.20
C LEU A 37 13.41 6.36 4.05
N ILE A 38 12.23 5.94 4.54
CA ILE A 38 11.05 6.79 4.75
C ILE A 38 10.53 6.52 6.16
N GLU A 39 10.56 7.55 7.01
CA GLU A 39 10.13 7.45 8.41
C GLU A 39 8.62 7.70 8.59
N PRO A 40 8.05 7.17 9.69
CA PRO A 40 8.60 6.37 10.76
C PRO A 40 8.53 4.86 10.48
N GLY A 41 9.38 4.31 9.63
CA GLY A 41 9.42 2.87 9.32
C GLY A 41 8.55 2.46 8.13
N LEU A 42 8.11 3.42 7.30
CA LEU A 42 7.37 3.11 6.08
C LEU A 42 8.24 2.34 5.08
N LEU A 43 9.51 2.72 4.91
CA LEU A 43 10.45 1.97 4.09
C LEU A 43 11.72 1.69 4.90
N PRO A 44 11.84 0.56 5.57
CA PRO A 44 13.09 0.15 6.21
C PRO A 44 14.20 -0.03 5.16
N ALA A 45 15.45 0.20 5.55
CA ALA A 45 16.59 -0.14 4.70
C ALA A 45 16.57 -1.64 4.39
N SER A 46 16.71 -1.99 3.11
CA SER A 46 16.57 -3.37 2.60
C SER A 46 15.22 -4.03 2.95
N GLY A 47 14.17 -3.23 3.20
CA GLY A 47 12.80 -3.70 3.46
C GLY A 47 11.94 -3.75 2.22
N ILE A 48 10.74 -4.31 2.35
CA ILE A 48 9.72 -4.36 1.28
C ILE A 48 8.48 -3.59 1.73
N LEU A 49 8.16 -2.50 1.02
CA LEU A 49 6.91 -1.75 1.13
C LEU A 49 5.95 -2.20 0.03
N PHE A 50 4.77 -2.71 0.40
CA PHE A 50 3.67 -2.89 -0.54
C PHE A 50 2.73 -1.68 -0.54
N VAL A 51 2.46 -1.15 -1.73
CA VAL A 51 1.52 -0.04 -1.94
C VAL A 51 0.29 -0.57 -2.64
N GLY A 52 -0.82 -0.67 -1.92
CA GLY A 52 -2.08 -1.24 -2.40
C GLY A 52 -3.18 -0.21 -2.57
N GLY A 53 -4.20 -0.57 -3.33
CA GLY A 53 -5.40 0.24 -3.52
C GLY A 53 -6.17 -0.15 -4.76
N GLU A 54 -7.42 0.31 -4.86
CA GLU A 54 -8.25 0.07 -6.04
C GLU A 54 -7.59 0.62 -7.32
N PRO A 55 -7.95 0.09 -8.50
CA PRO A 55 -7.53 0.68 -9.77
C PRO A 55 -7.87 2.17 -9.83
N LYS A 56 -6.96 2.99 -10.39
CA LYS A 56 -7.15 4.44 -10.60
C LYS A 56 -7.29 5.28 -9.31
N VAL A 57 -6.92 4.76 -8.15
CA VAL A 57 -6.93 5.53 -6.88
C VAL A 57 -5.76 6.50 -6.76
N GLY A 58 -4.72 6.37 -7.58
CA GLY A 58 -3.54 7.24 -7.57
C GLY A 58 -2.24 6.59 -7.09
N LYS A 59 -2.18 5.23 -6.98
CA LYS A 59 -0.99 4.50 -6.50
C LYS A 59 0.29 4.90 -7.22
N SER A 60 0.31 4.80 -8.56
CA SER A 60 1.51 5.11 -9.38
C SER A 60 1.94 6.57 -9.25
N ILE A 61 0.99 7.50 -9.04
CA ILE A 61 1.31 8.91 -8.79
C ILE A 61 1.99 9.06 -7.43
N LEU A 62 1.41 8.46 -6.37
CA LEU A 62 1.98 8.52 -5.03
C LEU A 62 3.37 7.86 -4.99
N VAL A 63 3.54 6.71 -5.64
CA VAL A 63 4.83 6.01 -5.68
C VAL A 63 5.88 6.81 -6.46
N ALA A 64 5.50 7.48 -7.55
CA ALA A 64 6.40 8.42 -8.24
C ALA A 64 6.78 9.62 -7.34
N ASN A 65 5.84 10.15 -6.55
CA ASN A 65 6.13 11.18 -5.55
C ASN A 65 7.13 10.67 -4.50
N LEU A 66 6.94 9.45 -3.97
CA LEU A 66 7.86 8.84 -3.01
C LEU A 66 9.25 8.62 -3.62
N ALA A 67 9.32 8.17 -4.88
CA ALA A 67 10.58 7.98 -5.59
C ALA A 67 11.34 9.31 -5.79
N LEU A 68 10.63 10.36 -6.19
CA LEU A 68 11.20 11.70 -6.33
C LEU A 68 11.63 12.28 -4.98
N ALA A 69 10.82 12.10 -3.92
CA ALA A 69 11.15 12.51 -2.57
C ALA A 69 12.43 11.82 -2.07
N LEU A 70 12.53 10.50 -2.27
CA LEU A 70 13.73 9.73 -1.94
C LEU A 70 14.95 10.18 -2.76
N ALA A 71 14.79 10.40 -4.07
CA ALA A 71 15.90 10.80 -4.92
C ALA A 71 16.42 12.20 -4.63
N SER A 72 15.54 13.13 -4.22
CA SER A 72 15.90 14.50 -3.86
C SER A 72 16.26 14.69 -2.38
N GLY A 73 15.93 13.74 -1.49
CA GLY A 73 16.04 13.92 -0.04
C GLY A 73 14.98 14.88 0.52
N SER A 74 13.86 15.07 -0.18
CA SER A 74 12.82 16.03 0.21
C SER A 74 11.70 15.35 1.00
N SER A 75 11.37 15.87 2.17
CA SER A 75 10.21 15.41 2.95
C SER A 75 8.95 16.08 2.44
N ARG A 76 7.97 15.30 1.95
CA ARG A 76 6.71 15.79 1.38
C ARG A 76 5.54 14.88 1.73
N ALA A 77 4.32 15.37 1.58
CA ALA A 77 3.07 14.63 1.85
C ALA A 77 3.05 14.00 3.26
N GLY A 78 3.75 14.61 4.21
CA GLY A 78 3.92 14.10 5.58
C GLY A 78 4.82 12.87 5.69
N PHE A 79 5.57 12.51 4.63
CA PHE A 79 6.62 11.50 4.68
C PHE A 79 7.97 12.18 4.96
N HIS A 80 8.67 11.70 5.97
CA HIS A 80 10.02 12.19 6.27
C HIS A 80 11.06 11.33 5.58
N VAL A 81 11.90 11.96 4.75
CA VAL A 81 13.01 11.35 4.02
C VAL A 81 14.31 11.93 4.57
N PRO A 82 15.08 11.17 5.38
CA PRO A 82 16.25 11.68 6.08
C PRO A 82 17.41 12.10 5.17
N ALA A 83 17.56 11.45 4.01
CA ALA A 83 18.63 11.72 3.06
C ALA A 83 18.26 11.26 1.64
N ALA A 84 18.86 11.92 0.63
CA ALA A 84 18.72 11.52 -0.76
C ALA A 84 19.25 10.09 -0.99
N ARG A 85 18.57 9.32 -1.85
CA ARG A 85 18.86 7.93 -2.19
C ARG A 85 18.83 7.73 -3.69
N ARG A 86 19.61 6.78 -4.17
CA ARG A 86 19.55 6.35 -5.59
C ARG A 86 18.36 5.42 -5.77
N VAL A 87 17.41 5.83 -6.60
CA VAL A 87 16.14 5.14 -6.84
C VAL A 87 16.07 4.65 -8.27
N LEU A 88 15.67 3.41 -8.49
CA LEU A 88 15.36 2.85 -9.81
C LEU A 88 13.85 2.58 -9.90
N ILE A 89 13.16 3.17 -10.86
CA ILE A 89 11.77 2.83 -11.19
C ILE A 89 11.77 1.86 -12.37
N CYS A 90 11.26 0.66 -12.17
CA CYS A 90 10.93 -0.28 -13.22
C CYS A 90 9.48 -0.02 -13.65
N GLN A 91 9.30 0.61 -14.81
CA GLN A 91 7.99 1.00 -15.33
C GLN A 91 7.50 -0.03 -16.36
N PHE A 92 6.33 -0.63 -16.12
CA PHE A 92 5.81 -1.71 -16.96
C PHE A 92 4.65 -1.29 -17.87
N GLU A 93 3.90 -0.25 -17.51
CA GLU A 93 2.65 0.10 -18.21
C GLU A 93 2.80 1.24 -19.21
N LEU A 94 3.65 2.22 -18.91
CA LEU A 94 3.77 3.42 -19.72
C LEU A 94 5.05 3.40 -20.54
N PRO A 95 4.97 3.73 -21.85
CA PRO A 95 6.15 4.04 -22.63
C PRO A 95 6.96 5.21 -22.06
N ALA A 96 8.25 5.29 -22.37
CA ALA A 96 9.17 6.29 -21.79
C ALA A 96 8.69 7.74 -21.98
N ALA A 97 8.17 8.13 -23.14
CA ALA A 97 7.76 9.50 -23.39
C ALA A 97 6.52 9.92 -22.58
N PRO A 98 5.40 9.17 -22.52
CA PRO A 98 4.29 9.47 -21.63
C PRO A 98 4.69 9.46 -20.15
N PHE A 99 5.61 8.58 -19.74
CA PHE A 99 6.09 8.55 -18.36
C PHE A 99 6.92 9.79 -18.02
N ALA A 100 7.81 10.22 -18.91
CA ALA A 100 8.56 11.48 -18.76
C ALA A 100 7.63 12.70 -18.66
N GLN A 101 6.57 12.76 -19.51
CA GLN A 101 5.56 13.82 -19.43
C GLN A 101 4.84 13.84 -18.07
N ARG A 102 4.60 12.69 -17.46
CA ARG A 102 4.02 12.58 -16.10
C ARG A 102 4.99 13.06 -15.03
N LEU A 103 6.29 12.76 -15.14
CA LEU A 103 7.29 13.15 -14.15
C LEU A 103 7.66 14.65 -14.24
N ALA A 104 7.55 15.28 -15.41
CA ALA A 104 7.94 16.66 -15.63
C ALA A 104 7.25 17.66 -14.64
N PRO A 105 5.93 17.67 -14.46
CA PRO A 105 5.30 18.53 -13.47
C PRO A 105 5.70 18.18 -12.04
N MET A 106 5.94 16.89 -11.73
CA MET A 106 6.38 16.46 -10.39
C MET A 106 7.79 16.94 -10.06
N ARG A 107 8.66 17.10 -11.07
CA ARG A 107 10.02 17.62 -10.91
C ARG A 107 10.03 19.11 -10.52
N SER A 108 9.06 19.89 -10.98
CA SER A 108 9.02 21.34 -10.82
C SER A 108 9.21 21.80 -9.35
N PRO A 109 8.49 21.24 -8.34
CA PRO A 109 8.63 21.70 -6.95
C PRO A 109 9.95 21.33 -6.26
N ILE A 110 10.73 20.40 -6.81
CA ILE A 110 12.00 19.91 -6.24
C ILE A 110 13.22 20.31 -7.09
N GLY A 111 13.00 20.90 -8.27
CA GLY A 111 14.06 21.29 -9.21
C GLY A 111 14.86 20.08 -9.68
N GLU A 112 16.16 20.24 -9.86
CA GLU A 112 17.09 19.24 -10.34
C GLU A 112 17.62 18.27 -9.28
N ALA A 113 17.14 18.40 -8.03
CA ALA A 113 17.69 17.66 -6.90
C ALA A 113 17.56 16.12 -7.05
N ALA A 114 16.56 15.64 -7.80
CA ALA A 114 16.37 14.22 -8.03
C ALA A 114 17.08 13.69 -9.30
N ASP A 115 17.52 14.54 -10.23
CA ASP A 115 17.93 14.15 -11.59
C ASP A 115 19.10 13.17 -11.63
N SER A 116 20.05 13.30 -10.72
CA SER A 116 21.21 12.41 -10.63
C SER A 116 20.97 11.12 -9.85
N ASN A 117 19.84 11.04 -9.13
CA ASN A 117 19.52 9.93 -8.23
C ASN A 117 18.31 9.12 -8.65
N LEU A 118 17.47 9.60 -9.58
CA LEU A 118 16.31 8.87 -10.10
C LEU A 118 16.63 8.27 -11.47
N PHE A 119 16.52 6.96 -11.54
CA PHE A 119 16.78 6.16 -12.75
C PHE A 119 15.49 5.47 -13.17
N ILE A 120 15.29 5.31 -14.48
CA ILE A 120 14.11 4.64 -15.04
C ILE A 120 14.59 3.48 -15.91
N ASP A 121 14.12 2.27 -15.61
CA ASP A 121 14.25 1.11 -16.48
C ASP A 121 13.10 1.14 -17.50
N THR A 122 13.41 1.58 -18.72
CA THR A 122 12.45 1.68 -19.83
C THR A 122 12.25 0.34 -20.56
N GLU A 123 13.04 -0.67 -20.25
CA GLU A 123 12.97 -2.01 -20.83
C GLU A 123 12.32 -3.03 -19.89
N ALA A 124 11.95 -2.61 -18.68
CA ALA A 124 11.38 -3.47 -17.65
C ALA A 124 10.19 -4.32 -18.14
N ALA A 125 9.30 -3.74 -18.97
CA ALA A 125 8.12 -4.42 -19.51
C ALA A 125 8.43 -5.65 -20.39
N GLY A 126 9.66 -5.77 -20.90
CA GLY A 126 10.12 -6.93 -21.66
C GLY A 126 10.59 -8.11 -20.80
N HIS A 127 10.56 -7.99 -19.46
CA HIS A 127 11.19 -8.96 -18.57
C HIS A 127 10.25 -9.37 -17.43
N LEU A 128 10.06 -10.71 -17.27
CA LEU A 128 9.28 -11.26 -16.16
C LEU A 128 10.22 -11.62 -15.00
N LEU A 129 9.96 -11.01 -13.84
CA LEU A 129 10.72 -11.26 -12.62
C LEU A 129 10.62 -12.73 -12.17
N SER A 130 9.53 -13.42 -12.50
CA SER A 130 9.31 -14.85 -12.25
C SER A 130 10.28 -15.76 -12.99
N THR A 131 11.05 -15.25 -13.97
CA THR A 131 12.01 -16.02 -14.75
C THR A 131 13.45 -15.72 -14.34
N PRO A 132 14.39 -16.69 -14.46
CA PRO A 132 15.82 -16.44 -14.20
C PRO A 132 16.40 -15.30 -15.02
N ARG A 133 16.03 -15.21 -16.31
CA ARG A 133 16.49 -14.15 -17.23
C ARG A 133 15.96 -12.77 -16.80
N GLY A 134 14.72 -12.69 -16.38
CA GLY A 134 14.14 -11.44 -15.88
C GLY A 134 14.77 -11.01 -14.55
N LEU A 135 14.94 -11.93 -13.60
CA LEU A 135 15.64 -11.62 -12.35
C LEU A 135 17.05 -11.09 -12.60
N ASP A 136 17.80 -11.70 -13.55
CA ASP A 136 19.13 -11.24 -13.92
C ASP A 136 19.11 -9.85 -14.58
N HIS A 137 18.11 -9.54 -15.41
CA HIS A 137 17.90 -8.19 -15.96
C HIS A 137 17.75 -7.16 -14.84
N PHE A 138 16.84 -7.37 -13.89
CA PHE A 138 16.60 -6.43 -12.79
C PHE A 138 17.84 -6.28 -11.89
N LEU A 139 18.53 -7.36 -11.58
CA LEU A 139 19.79 -7.29 -10.82
C LEU A 139 20.88 -6.48 -11.56
N ARG A 140 20.97 -6.58 -12.90
CA ARG A 140 21.88 -5.74 -13.68
C ARG A 140 21.46 -4.28 -13.68
N ALA A 141 20.18 -3.98 -13.88
CA ALA A 141 19.65 -2.61 -13.85
C ALA A 141 19.93 -1.95 -12.48
N ILE A 142 19.68 -2.65 -11.38
CA ILE A 142 19.98 -2.18 -10.03
C ILE A 142 21.48 -1.88 -9.86
N ARG A 143 22.36 -2.77 -10.29
CA ARG A 143 23.81 -2.55 -10.24
C ARG A 143 24.26 -1.36 -11.09
N THR A 144 23.72 -1.21 -12.29
CA THR A 144 24.03 -0.09 -13.20
C THR A 144 23.60 1.25 -12.57
N ALA A 145 22.38 1.32 -12.04
CA ALA A 145 21.86 2.49 -11.33
C ALA A 145 22.51 2.69 -9.96
N LYS A 146 23.21 1.68 -9.40
CA LYS A 146 23.63 1.61 -7.99
C LYS A 146 22.45 1.95 -7.06
N ALA A 147 21.27 1.42 -7.37
CA ALA A 147 20.06 1.77 -6.70
C ALA A 147 20.01 1.21 -5.27
N GLU A 148 19.65 2.05 -4.30
CA GLU A 148 19.37 1.69 -2.91
C GLU A 148 17.88 1.38 -2.72
N VAL A 149 17.03 1.90 -3.62
CA VAL A 149 15.59 1.67 -3.65
C VAL A 149 15.15 1.28 -5.07
N VAL A 150 14.31 0.27 -5.17
CA VAL A 150 13.71 -0.19 -6.44
C VAL A 150 12.21 -0.11 -6.35
N VAL A 151 11.59 0.50 -7.33
CA VAL A 151 10.14 0.56 -7.49
C VAL A 151 9.71 -0.41 -8.57
N LEU A 152 8.76 -1.30 -8.26
CA LEU A 152 8.08 -2.19 -9.20
C LEU A 152 6.63 -1.72 -9.35
N ASP A 153 6.28 -1.08 -10.47
CA ASP A 153 4.96 -0.50 -10.70
C ASP A 153 4.37 -0.93 -12.05
N PRO A 154 3.41 -1.85 -12.04
CA PRO A 154 2.88 -2.64 -10.92
C PRO A 154 3.42 -4.08 -10.88
N LEU A 155 3.18 -4.79 -9.77
CA LEU A 155 3.62 -6.18 -9.55
C LEU A 155 3.03 -7.14 -10.57
N TYR A 156 1.74 -7.04 -10.91
CA TYR A 156 1.07 -7.97 -11.82
C TYR A 156 1.72 -8.02 -13.22
N SER A 157 2.40 -6.94 -13.62
CA SER A 157 3.12 -6.90 -14.90
C SER A 157 4.51 -7.55 -14.85
N THR A 158 4.97 -7.95 -13.66
CA THR A 158 6.29 -8.58 -13.48
C THR A 158 6.27 -10.10 -13.61
N HIS A 159 5.10 -10.71 -13.77
CA HIS A 159 4.93 -12.17 -13.80
C HIS A 159 3.73 -12.57 -14.67
N ASP A 160 3.72 -13.83 -15.04
CA ASP A 160 2.67 -14.51 -15.81
C ASP A 160 1.82 -15.47 -14.96
N GLN A 161 1.97 -15.42 -13.64
CA GLN A 161 1.33 -16.34 -12.70
C GLN A 161 -0.11 -15.91 -12.39
N ASP A 162 -0.98 -16.89 -12.07
CA ASP A 162 -2.33 -16.61 -11.56
C ASP A 162 -2.24 -16.05 -10.11
N GLU A 163 -2.65 -14.81 -9.92
CA GLU A 163 -2.67 -14.16 -8.58
C GLU A 163 -3.62 -14.86 -7.58
N ASN A 164 -4.51 -15.75 -8.04
CA ASN A 164 -5.36 -16.56 -7.17
C ASN A 164 -4.68 -17.88 -6.75
N ASP A 165 -3.61 -18.30 -7.41
CA ASP A 165 -2.82 -19.46 -7.00
C ASP A 165 -1.84 -19.08 -5.89
N THR A 166 -2.12 -19.58 -4.69
CA THR A 166 -1.29 -19.32 -3.50
C THR A 166 0.15 -19.83 -3.67
N ARG A 167 0.37 -20.93 -4.40
CA ARG A 167 1.73 -21.48 -4.62
C ARG A 167 2.52 -20.60 -5.57
N ALA A 168 1.88 -20.18 -6.67
CA ALA A 168 2.50 -19.28 -7.64
C ALA A 168 2.87 -17.94 -6.98
N MET A 169 1.97 -17.38 -6.19
CA MET A 169 2.24 -16.14 -5.43
C MET A 169 3.32 -16.31 -4.36
N ALA A 170 3.39 -17.47 -3.69
CA ALA A 170 4.48 -17.75 -2.77
C ALA A 170 5.84 -17.83 -3.49
N ALA A 171 5.91 -18.43 -4.68
CA ALA A 171 7.12 -18.45 -5.50
C ALA A 171 7.55 -17.05 -5.96
N LEU A 172 6.59 -16.19 -6.35
CA LEU A 172 6.86 -14.79 -6.68
C LEU A 172 7.40 -14.02 -5.47
N CYS A 173 6.83 -14.23 -4.28
CA CYS A 173 7.32 -13.65 -3.04
C CYS A 173 8.77 -14.07 -2.74
N GLN A 174 9.11 -15.35 -2.96
CA GLN A 174 10.50 -15.81 -2.83
C GLN A 174 11.43 -15.12 -3.82
N THR A 175 10.94 -14.81 -5.02
CA THR A 175 11.73 -14.08 -6.02
C THR A 175 11.94 -12.61 -5.62
N LEU A 176 10.93 -11.95 -5.05
CA LEU A 176 11.08 -10.61 -4.47
C LEU A 176 12.11 -10.59 -3.34
N LEU A 177 12.08 -11.59 -2.43
CA LEU A 177 13.09 -11.73 -1.39
C LEU A 177 14.49 -11.93 -1.96
N ARG A 178 14.65 -12.79 -2.98
CA ARG A 178 15.95 -12.99 -3.67
C ARG A 178 16.44 -11.71 -4.32
N LEU A 179 15.56 -10.94 -4.98
CA LEU A 179 15.92 -9.65 -5.59
C LEU A 179 16.43 -8.68 -4.53
N ARG A 180 15.70 -8.54 -3.41
CA ARG A 180 16.09 -7.72 -2.27
C ARG A 180 17.45 -8.15 -1.69
N ASP A 181 17.59 -9.44 -1.35
CA ASP A 181 18.76 -9.95 -0.65
C ASP A 181 20.01 -9.90 -1.54
N ALA A 182 19.87 -10.19 -2.84
CA ALA A 182 20.99 -10.16 -3.79
C ALA A 182 21.41 -8.73 -4.17
N SER A 183 20.51 -7.76 -4.12
CA SER A 183 20.81 -6.37 -4.42
C SER A 183 21.14 -5.53 -3.20
N GLY A 184 20.63 -5.90 -2.01
CA GLY A 184 20.65 -5.08 -0.80
C GLY A 184 19.72 -3.87 -0.84
N ALA A 185 19.00 -3.65 -1.96
CA ALA A 185 18.08 -2.53 -2.14
C ALA A 185 16.76 -2.76 -1.39
N ALA A 186 16.14 -1.67 -0.93
CA ALA A 186 14.75 -1.69 -0.49
C ALA A 186 13.80 -1.75 -1.69
N LEU A 187 12.66 -2.41 -1.55
CA LEU A 187 11.67 -2.54 -2.62
C LEU A 187 10.38 -1.77 -2.28
N ILE A 188 9.86 -1.03 -3.25
CA ILE A 188 8.50 -0.47 -3.24
C ILE A 188 7.72 -1.20 -4.32
N VAL A 189 6.69 -1.94 -3.94
CA VAL A 189 5.94 -2.83 -4.82
C VAL A 189 4.49 -2.38 -4.90
N VAL A 190 4.03 -1.97 -6.08
CA VAL A 190 2.65 -1.55 -6.31
C VAL A 190 1.79 -2.77 -6.62
N HIS A 191 0.71 -2.94 -5.86
CA HIS A 191 -0.23 -4.06 -6.03
C HIS A 191 -1.67 -3.59 -6.12
N HIS A 192 -2.48 -4.24 -6.97
CA HIS A 192 -3.89 -3.97 -7.09
C HIS A 192 -4.69 -4.79 -6.07
N VAL A 193 -5.46 -4.12 -5.21
CA VAL A 193 -6.36 -4.80 -4.29
C VAL A 193 -7.78 -4.85 -4.85
N ARG A 194 -8.54 -5.89 -4.52
CA ARG A 194 -9.92 -6.07 -5.00
C ARG A 194 -10.87 -5.04 -4.39
N LYS A 195 -11.88 -4.59 -5.15
CA LYS A 195 -12.90 -3.61 -4.73
C LYS A 195 -13.72 -3.97 -3.49
N SER A 196 -13.75 -5.24 -3.10
CA SER A 196 -14.57 -5.74 -1.99
C SER A 196 -13.90 -5.66 -0.62
N VAL A 197 -12.70 -5.09 -0.55
CA VAL A 197 -12.01 -4.97 0.74
C VAL A 197 -12.72 -3.91 1.56
N GLY A 198 -13.54 -4.38 2.48
CA GLY A 198 -14.26 -3.53 3.44
C GLY A 198 -13.28 -2.63 4.18
N ARG A 199 -13.77 -1.50 4.65
CA ARG A 199 -13.08 -0.35 5.24
C ARG A 199 -12.14 -0.65 6.43
N HIS A 200 -11.90 -1.91 6.83
CA HIS A 200 -11.52 -2.17 8.22
C HIS A 200 -10.14 -2.72 8.48
N GLU A 201 -9.45 -3.38 7.51
CA GLU A 201 -8.13 -3.93 7.81
C GLU A 201 -7.21 -4.00 6.58
N ILE A 202 -6.02 -3.44 6.68
CA ILE A 202 -4.97 -3.51 5.65
C ILE A 202 -4.63 -4.97 5.35
N GLY A 203 -4.49 -5.82 6.39
CA GLY A 203 -4.24 -7.24 6.22
C GLY A 203 -5.28 -7.96 5.36
N SER A 204 -6.56 -7.55 5.38
CA SER A 204 -7.59 -8.12 4.52
C SER A 204 -7.50 -7.64 3.08
N ALA A 205 -6.99 -6.41 2.85
CA ALA A 205 -6.79 -5.85 1.52
C ALA A 205 -5.76 -6.63 0.71
N PHE A 206 -4.68 -7.03 1.36
CA PHE A 206 -3.60 -7.82 0.76
C PHE A 206 -3.82 -9.33 0.86
N ARG A 207 -4.89 -9.82 1.53
CA ARG A 207 -5.24 -11.24 1.69
C ARG A 207 -5.72 -11.93 0.40
N GLY A 208 -5.88 -11.23 -0.70
CA GLY A 208 -6.07 -11.87 -2.00
C GLY A 208 -4.91 -12.82 -2.34
N SER A 209 -3.73 -12.55 -1.76
CA SER A 209 -2.60 -13.47 -1.64
C SER A 209 -2.03 -13.35 -0.22
N SER A 210 -2.31 -14.33 0.64
CA SER A 210 -1.72 -14.42 1.99
C SER A 210 -0.18 -14.41 1.96
N ALA A 211 0.42 -14.85 0.85
CA ALA A 211 1.85 -14.85 0.61
C ALA A 211 2.43 -13.42 0.57
N LEU A 212 1.77 -12.46 -0.10
CA LEU A 212 2.24 -11.07 -0.13
C LEU A 212 2.25 -10.44 1.27
N HIS A 213 1.19 -10.72 2.07
CA HIS A 213 1.12 -10.20 3.44
C HIS A 213 2.17 -10.80 4.39
N ALA A 214 2.74 -11.96 4.05
CA ALA A 214 3.76 -12.60 4.87
C ALA A 214 5.16 -11.98 4.68
N VAL A 215 5.48 -11.43 3.52
CA VAL A 215 6.85 -11.00 3.15
C VAL A 215 7.10 -9.50 3.24
N GLY A 216 6.05 -8.68 3.28
CA GLY A 216 6.19 -7.24 3.42
C GLY A 216 6.62 -6.82 4.82
N ASP A 217 7.45 -5.79 4.90
CA ASP A 217 7.84 -5.14 6.15
C ASP A 217 6.92 -3.97 6.48
N SER A 218 6.30 -3.39 5.45
CA SER A 218 5.29 -2.35 5.60
C SER A 218 4.26 -2.40 4.47
N TYR A 219 3.09 -1.88 4.76
CA TYR A 219 1.95 -1.81 3.84
C TYR A 219 1.33 -0.43 3.89
N LEU A 220 1.11 0.13 2.71
CA LEU A 220 0.43 1.40 2.49
C LEU A 220 -0.80 1.15 1.64
N LEU A 221 -1.98 1.36 2.19
CA LEU A 221 -3.24 1.19 1.49
C LEU A 221 -3.84 2.56 1.14
N LEU A 222 -4.07 2.80 -0.14
CA LEU A 222 -4.77 3.97 -0.64
C LEU A 222 -6.25 3.66 -0.75
N VAL A 223 -7.06 4.45 -0.06
CA VAL A 223 -8.52 4.33 -0.08
C VAL A 223 -9.11 5.65 -0.57
N ARG A 224 -10.06 5.59 -1.48
CA ARG A 224 -10.88 6.76 -1.84
C ARG A 224 -12.19 6.70 -1.04
N PRO A 225 -12.39 7.59 -0.07
CA PRO A 225 -13.57 7.54 0.79
C PRO A 225 -14.89 7.68 0.02
N SER A 226 -14.87 8.49 -1.05
CA SER A 226 -16.02 8.70 -1.96
C SER A 226 -15.53 9.04 -3.36
N PRO A 227 -16.25 8.62 -4.43
CA PRO A 227 -15.92 8.99 -5.82
C PRO A 227 -15.96 10.50 -6.07
N HIS A 228 -16.73 11.24 -5.26
CA HIS A 228 -16.95 12.68 -5.42
C HIS A 228 -15.98 13.55 -4.62
N VAL A 229 -15.07 12.94 -3.87
CA VAL A 229 -14.08 13.66 -3.05
C VAL A 229 -12.69 13.48 -3.65
N PRO A 230 -11.95 14.58 -3.91
CA PRO A 230 -10.62 14.51 -4.50
C PRO A 230 -9.56 13.92 -3.56
N THR A 231 -9.90 13.77 -2.27
CA THR A 231 -8.99 13.24 -1.25
C THR A 231 -8.88 11.73 -1.30
N ILE A 232 -7.69 11.24 -1.01
CA ILE A 232 -7.42 9.84 -0.69
C ILE A 232 -7.04 9.72 0.79
N GLU A 233 -7.37 8.60 1.40
CA GLU A 233 -6.94 8.23 2.74
C GLU A 233 -5.82 7.19 2.63
N LEU A 234 -4.71 7.44 3.30
CA LEU A 234 -3.61 6.50 3.47
C LEU A 234 -3.77 5.77 4.78
N ARG A 235 -3.67 4.45 4.74
CA ARG A 235 -3.61 3.57 5.91
C ARG A 235 -2.30 2.83 5.92
N PHE A 236 -1.76 2.64 7.13
CA PHE A 236 -0.42 2.14 7.34
C PHE A 236 -0.45 0.86 8.18
N GLN A 237 0.44 -0.07 7.86
CA GLN A 237 0.78 -1.21 8.71
C GLN A 237 2.28 -1.41 8.65
N PHE A 238 2.93 -1.47 9.80
CA PHE A 238 4.38 -1.63 9.93
C PHE A 238 4.72 -2.89 10.71
N ARG A 239 5.85 -3.51 10.36
CA ARG A 239 6.43 -4.62 11.14
C ARG A 239 7.34 -4.09 12.24
N TYR A 240 8.05 -2.99 11.99
CA TYR A 240 9.13 -2.49 12.84
C TYR A 240 8.88 -1.09 13.42
N ALA A 241 7.72 -0.52 13.23
CA ALA A 241 7.35 0.78 13.76
C ALA A 241 5.97 0.73 14.43
N PRO A 242 5.67 1.66 15.36
CA PRO A 242 4.34 1.80 15.95
C PRO A 242 3.26 2.05 14.89
N ALA A 243 2.03 1.70 15.23
CA ALA A 243 0.88 2.04 14.40
C ALA A 243 0.79 3.56 14.20
N THR A 244 0.45 3.96 12.98
CA THR A 244 0.29 5.37 12.60
C THR A 244 -1.16 5.61 12.19
N GLU A 245 -1.70 6.75 12.62
CA GLU A 245 -3.05 7.16 12.24
C GLU A 245 -3.17 7.33 10.72
N PRO A 246 -4.36 7.05 10.16
CA PRO A 246 -4.63 7.31 8.75
C PRO A 246 -4.36 8.78 8.39
N ARG A 247 -3.88 9.00 7.17
CA ARG A 247 -3.55 10.33 6.65
C ARG A 247 -4.35 10.64 5.42
N SER A 248 -4.96 11.83 5.37
CA SER A 248 -5.67 12.29 4.18
C SER A 248 -4.76 13.13 3.30
N LEU A 249 -4.76 12.85 2.01
CA LEU A 249 -4.01 13.56 1.00
C LEU A 249 -4.93 14.07 -0.11
N THR A 250 -4.58 15.22 -0.69
CA THR A 250 -5.19 15.76 -1.92
C THR A 250 -4.14 15.83 -3.00
N LEU A 251 -4.50 15.48 -4.22
CA LEU A 251 -3.63 15.62 -5.38
C LEU A 251 -3.67 17.07 -5.89
N ASP A 252 -2.52 17.71 -5.94
CA ASP A 252 -2.34 18.96 -6.66
C ASP A 252 -2.33 18.67 -8.18
N ALA A 253 -3.23 19.32 -8.93
CA ALA A 253 -3.43 19.03 -10.34
C ALA A 253 -2.31 19.61 -11.25
N GLU A 254 -1.60 20.64 -10.79
CA GLU A 254 -0.55 21.29 -11.57
C GLU A 254 0.77 20.55 -11.44
N THR A 255 1.13 20.19 -10.21
CA THR A 255 2.41 19.54 -9.89
C THR A 255 2.32 18.04 -9.84
N LEU A 256 1.13 17.46 -9.78
CA LEU A 256 0.87 16.03 -9.55
C LEU A 256 1.51 15.50 -8.24
N TRP A 257 1.71 16.37 -7.26
CA TRP A 257 2.09 15.96 -5.91
C TRP A 257 0.87 15.74 -5.04
N PHE A 258 0.93 14.72 -4.23
CA PHE A 258 0.01 14.58 -3.10
C PHE A 258 0.48 15.47 -1.95
N GLU A 259 -0.45 16.22 -1.37
CA GLU A 259 -0.20 17.10 -0.22
C GLU A 259 -1.12 16.71 0.94
N THR A 260 -0.63 16.92 2.17
CA THR A 260 -1.43 16.62 3.37
C THR A 260 -2.60 17.58 3.50
N CYS A 261 -3.81 17.03 3.69
CA CYS A 261 -4.96 17.84 4.03
C CYS A 261 -4.92 18.19 5.52
N THR A 262 -4.95 19.49 5.84
CA THR A 262 -5.07 19.99 7.22
C THR A 262 -6.48 19.83 7.77
N SER A 263 -7.48 19.68 6.92
CA SER A 263 -8.85 19.34 7.28
C SER A 263 -9.04 17.84 7.13
N THR A 264 -9.17 17.11 8.23
CA THR A 264 -9.79 15.78 8.19
C THR A 264 -11.15 15.98 7.53
N PRO A 265 -11.44 15.37 6.36
CA PRO A 265 -12.79 15.41 5.82
C PRO A 265 -13.66 14.87 6.94
N ALA A 266 -14.67 15.63 7.35
CA ALA A 266 -15.68 15.12 8.29
C ALA A 266 -16.07 13.71 7.78
N PRO A 267 -16.13 12.69 8.63
CA PRO A 267 -16.49 11.36 8.20
C PRO A 267 -17.74 11.52 7.36
N ILE A 268 -17.62 11.26 6.05
CA ILE A 268 -18.76 11.33 5.17
C ILE A 268 -19.69 10.30 5.76
N GLN A 269 -20.72 10.76 6.44
CA GLN A 269 -21.85 9.92 6.75
C GLN A 269 -22.31 9.43 5.37
N VAL A 270 -21.86 8.21 5.02
CA VAL A 270 -22.44 7.51 3.88
C VAL A 270 -23.90 7.42 4.27
N ARG A 271 -24.71 8.34 3.77
CA ARG A 271 -26.16 8.24 3.91
C ARG A 271 -26.47 6.85 3.42
N ARG A 272 -26.76 5.95 4.37
CA ARG A 272 -27.25 4.64 4.03
C ARG A 272 -28.49 4.92 3.22
N LYS A 273 -28.50 4.46 2.01
CA LYS A 273 -29.59 4.77 1.07
C LYS A 273 -30.95 4.34 1.63
N VAL A 274 -30.94 3.48 2.66
CA VAL A 274 -32.08 3.07 3.46
C VAL A 274 -31.61 2.90 4.91
N GLU A 275 -32.19 3.65 5.81
CA GLU A 275 -31.94 3.58 7.25
C GLU A 275 -33.02 2.70 7.93
N THR A 276 -32.77 2.25 9.17
CA THR A 276 -33.72 1.50 9.96
C THR A 276 -35.06 2.24 10.14
N ALA A 277 -35.01 3.57 10.26
CA ALA A 277 -36.18 4.43 10.30
C ALA A 277 -37.06 4.35 9.04
N ASP A 278 -36.49 4.07 7.87
CA ASP A 278 -37.27 3.90 6.64
C ASP A 278 -38.03 2.57 6.67
N VAL A 279 -37.44 1.51 7.25
CA VAL A 279 -38.10 0.22 7.45
C VAL A 279 -39.25 0.34 8.46
N GLU A 280 -39.02 1.04 9.57
CA GLU A 280 -40.06 1.33 10.57
C GLU A 280 -41.21 2.13 9.96
N ARG A 281 -40.92 3.14 9.16
CA ARG A 281 -41.92 3.96 8.46
C ARG A 281 -42.73 3.13 7.47
N ALA A 282 -42.09 2.22 6.73
CA ALA A 282 -42.77 1.32 5.82
C ALA A 282 -43.74 0.39 6.57
N LEU A 283 -43.37 -0.11 7.75
CA LEU A 283 -44.26 -0.92 8.58
C LEU A 283 -45.32 -0.11 9.30
N THR A 284 -45.06 1.13 9.70
CA THR A 284 -46.06 2.04 10.25
C THR A 284 -47.20 2.28 9.27
N ALA A 285 -46.85 2.42 7.97
CA ALA A 285 -47.83 2.66 6.92
C ALA A 285 -48.62 1.41 6.50
N SER A 286 -48.01 0.21 6.55
CA SER A 286 -48.59 -1.04 6.06
C SER A 286 -49.06 -2.02 7.14
N GLY A 287 -48.73 -1.76 8.42
CA GLY A 287 -48.90 -2.71 9.50
C GLY A 287 -47.92 -3.88 9.42
N ALA A 288 -48.35 -5.08 9.78
CA ALA A 288 -47.53 -6.28 9.60
C ALA A 288 -47.42 -6.66 8.13
N ALA A 289 -46.19 -6.96 7.65
CA ALA A 289 -45.92 -7.27 6.24
C ALA A 289 -45.06 -8.54 6.10
N ARG A 290 -45.27 -9.32 5.03
CA ARG A 290 -44.36 -10.40 4.66
C ARG A 290 -43.08 -9.81 4.06
N PHE A 291 -41.98 -10.58 4.12
CA PHE A 291 -40.66 -10.15 3.67
C PHE A 291 -40.68 -9.52 2.26
N ASN A 292 -41.32 -10.16 1.29
CA ASN A 292 -41.35 -9.67 -0.09
C ASN A 292 -42.12 -8.35 -0.20
N GLN A 293 -43.24 -8.19 0.49
CA GLN A 293 -44.05 -6.97 0.54
C GLN A 293 -43.29 -5.81 1.17
N LEU A 294 -42.69 -6.05 2.34
CA LEU A 294 -41.87 -5.05 3.01
C LEU A 294 -40.69 -4.60 2.17
N ARG A 295 -39.98 -5.55 1.53
CA ARG A 295 -38.90 -5.25 0.63
C ARG A 295 -39.32 -4.38 -0.57
N GLU A 296 -40.45 -4.72 -1.22
CA GLU A 296 -40.96 -3.94 -2.35
C GLU A 296 -41.39 -2.54 -1.91
N THR A 297 -42.04 -2.40 -0.76
CA THR A 297 -42.41 -1.11 -0.20
C THR A 297 -41.18 -0.23 0.01
N ILE A 298 -40.13 -0.78 0.61
CA ILE A 298 -38.87 -0.05 0.85
C ILE A 298 -38.19 0.30 -0.48
N MET A 299 -38.17 -0.62 -1.45
CA MET A 299 -37.58 -0.37 -2.77
C MET A 299 -38.27 0.82 -3.46
N ASN A 300 -39.60 0.86 -3.42
CA ASN A 300 -40.40 1.93 -4.04
C ASN A 300 -40.28 3.27 -3.30
N GLN A 301 -40.29 3.25 -1.94
CA GLN A 301 -40.19 4.49 -1.15
C GLN A 301 -38.80 5.11 -1.16
N SER A 302 -37.74 4.29 -1.20
CA SER A 302 -36.36 4.74 -1.08
C SER A 302 -35.59 4.64 -2.40
N GLU A 303 -36.25 4.31 -3.52
CA GLU A 303 -35.64 4.10 -4.85
C GLU A 303 -34.33 3.28 -4.78
N CYS A 304 -34.33 2.21 -4.00
CA CYS A 304 -33.13 1.44 -3.71
C CYS A 304 -33.13 0.07 -4.39
N SER A 305 -31.96 -0.58 -4.46
CA SER A 305 -31.84 -1.93 -5.00
C SER A 305 -32.47 -2.97 -4.07
N ARG A 306 -32.88 -4.14 -4.63
CA ARG A 306 -33.39 -5.28 -3.89
C ARG A 306 -32.46 -5.72 -2.75
N ARG A 307 -31.14 -5.73 -3.01
CA ARG A 307 -30.12 -6.09 -2.01
C ARG A 307 -30.04 -5.04 -0.88
N THR A 308 -30.17 -3.75 -1.21
CA THR A 308 -30.14 -2.67 -0.22
C THR A 308 -31.35 -2.75 0.73
N ALA A 309 -32.56 -2.95 0.18
CA ALA A 309 -33.75 -3.14 0.98
C ALA A 309 -33.67 -4.39 1.89
N GLN A 310 -33.18 -5.52 1.36
CA GLN A 310 -32.97 -6.73 2.15
C GLN A 310 -32.01 -6.54 3.33
N LEU A 311 -30.88 -5.87 3.10
CA LEU A 311 -29.90 -5.57 4.16
C LEU A 311 -30.45 -4.62 5.22
N ALA A 312 -31.30 -3.66 4.81
CA ALA A 312 -31.96 -2.75 5.74
C ALA A 312 -32.94 -3.51 6.67
N ILE A 313 -33.75 -4.41 6.12
CA ILE A 313 -34.67 -5.27 6.90
C ILE A 313 -33.87 -6.13 7.89
N GLN A 314 -32.83 -6.80 7.44
CA GLN A 314 -31.99 -7.62 8.31
C GLN A 314 -31.40 -6.82 9.46
N ARG A 315 -30.92 -5.61 9.18
CA ARG A 315 -30.37 -4.71 10.20
C ARG A 315 -31.42 -4.27 11.20
N ALA A 316 -32.59 -3.84 10.72
CA ALA A 316 -33.68 -3.44 11.60
C ALA A 316 -34.11 -4.57 12.55
N CYS A 317 -34.07 -5.83 12.10
CA CYS A 317 -34.27 -6.99 12.96
C CYS A 317 -33.13 -7.15 14.01
N GLN A 318 -31.88 -7.00 13.60
CA GLN A 318 -30.72 -7.14 14.48
C GLN A 318 -30.68 -6.04 15.57
N GLU A 319 -31.11 -4.84 15.20
CA GLU A 319 -31.21 -3.69 16.12
C GLU A 319 -32.47 -3.76 17.02
N GLY A 320 -33.35 -4.73 16.79
CA GLY A 320 -34.59 -4.89 17.56
C GLY A 320 -35.68 -3.87 17.22
N SER A 321 -35.47 -3.05 16.20
CA SER A 321 -36.43 -2.04 15.72
C SER A 321 -37.68 -2.64 15.09
N ILE A 322 -37.57 -3.86 14.58
CA ILE A 322 -38.69 -4.65 14.08
C ILE A 322 -38.57 -6.09 14.54
N VAL A 323 -39.70 -6.77 14.64
CA VAL A 323 -39.80 -8.15 15.07
C VAL A 323 -40.32 -9.03 13.91
N HIS A 324 -39.73 -10.18 13.74
CA HIS A 324 -40.19 -11.20 12.80
C HIS A 324 -40.92 -12.30 13.57
N ASP A 325 -42.22 -12.42 13.37
CA ASP A 325 -43.07 -13.40 14.02
C ASP A 325 -44.12 -13.96 13.04
N ASN A 326 -44.33 -15.27 13.07
CA ASN A 326 -45.29 -15.98 12.21
C ASN A 326 -45.18 -15.66 10.71
N GLY A 327 -43.93 -15.46 10.21
CA GLY A 327 -43.67 -15.15 8.80
C GLY A 327 -43.96 -13.70 8.39
N GLN A 328 -44.23 -12.83 9.37
CA GLN A 328 -44.47 -11.40 9.16
C GLN A 328 -43.51 -10.55 9.98
N TYR A 329 -43.17 -9.38 9.45
CA TYR A 329 -42.42 -8.34 10.10
C TYR A 329 -43.35 -7.30 10.66
N ARG A 330 -43.14 -6.87 11.91
CA ARG A 330 -43.95 -5.85 12.59
C ARG A 330 -43.10 -4.97 13.51
N LEU A 331 -43.63 -3.83 13.90
CA LEU A 331 -43.02 -3.03 14.97
C LEU A 331 -43.14 -3.76 16.29
N PRO A 332 -42.18 -3.60 17.21
CA PRO A 332 -42.30 -4.12 18.59
C PRO A 332 -43.58 -3.56 19.25
N LEU A 333 -44.24 -4.38 20.03
CA LEU A 333 -45.32 -3.88 20.89
C LEU A 333 -44.68 -3.03 21.98
N SER A 334 -45.09 -1.77 22.07
CA SER A 334 -44.70 -0.83 23.13
C SER A 334 -45.16 -1.28 24.52
#